data_ed9c7ccb66695b0c86e9d55b452ce344
#
_entry.id   ed9c7ccb66695b0c86e9d55b452ce344
#
_cell.length_a   1.000
_cell.length_b   1.000
_cell.length_c   1.000
_cell.angle_alpha   90.00
_cell.angle_beta   90.00
_cell.angle_gamma   90.00
#
_symmetry.space_group_name_H-M   'P 1'
#
loop_
_entity.id
_entity.type
_entity.pdbx_description
1 polymer ?
#
loop_
_entity_poly.entity_id
_entity_poly.type
_entity_poly.pdbx_seq_one_letter_code
_entity_poly.pdbx_strand_id
1 'polypeptide(L)'
;QAHKTLHAVRLNNLRPGTKYCYRIFSQEVLEWKHGDNVLYGRTVASNVYKRAPFRFRTFPATGTDCSFVILNDIHGRADDMTELCREINFGKHDFVMLNGDMSSSIENEEQLFRDFIDASVNLYASETPILYNRGNHETRGVFADRLHDYFPTRNGRHYQLCKVGSVCFLLLDCGEDKPDTDIEYGGLADYDAYRREECEWLRRAVASETFRNASARVVFLHIPLDGGTWHGSNHLRNLFLPILNEAGINIMFSGHTHRYGFHPANDEVRFPVVVNGNQSYIRCDMTGDRIAIRIVGPGGRVAHTHEFPLR
;
A
#
# COMPACT_ATOMS: atom_id res chain seq x y z
N GLN A 1 -17.00 1.42 18.05
CA GLN A 1 -16.46 0.18 18.64
C GLN A 1 -16.14 0.45 20.10
N ALA A 2 -16.75 -0.31 20.99
CA ALA A 2 -16.54 -0.16 22.41
C ALA A 2 -15.34 -1.01 22.86
N HIS A 3 -14.60 -0.51 23.85
CA HIS A 3 -13.59 -1.26 24.58
C HIS A 3 -12.43 -1.82 23.75
N LYS A 4 -11.98 -1.05 22.76
CA LYS A 4 -10.79 -1.35 21.95
C LYS A 4 -9.86 -0.15 21.93
N THR A 5 -8.58 -0.38 21.76
CA THR A 5 -7.56 0.64 21.53
C THR A 5 -7.45 1.01 20.04
N LEU A 6 -7.58 0.02 19.17
CA LEU A 6 -7.62 0.22 17.71
C LEU A 6 -9.07 0.29 17.21
N HIS A 7 -9.42 1.35 16.52
CA HIS A 7 -10.75 1.58 15.96
C HIS A 7 -10.71 1.63 14.44
N ALA A 8 -11.40 0.70 13.79
CA ALA A 8 -11.66 0.72 12.35
C ALA A 8 -13.15 0.98 12.10
N VAL A 9 -13.48 2.05 11.39
CA VAL A 9 -14.84 2.43 11.07
C VAL A 9 -15.05 2.40 9.56
N ARG A 10 -15.96 1.54 9.11
CA ARG A 10 -16.35 1.49 7.69
C ARG A 10 -17.45 2.51 7.42
N LEU A 11 -17.19 3.44 6.51
CA LEU A 11 -18.18 4.36 5.98
C LEU A 11 -18.82 3.76 4.72
N ASN A 12 -20.14 3.66 4.70
CA ASN A 12 -20.90 3.09 3.59
C ASN A 12 -21.74 4.17 2.90
N ASN A 13 -22.24 3.85 1.68
CA ASN A 13 -23.14 4.71 0.91
C ASN A 13 -22.57 6.09 0.58
N LEU A 14 -21.26 6.20 0.48
CA LEU A 14 -20.61 7.42 0.02
C LEU A 14 -20.74 7.56 -1.50
N ARG A 15 -21.00 8.79 -1.96
CA ARG A 15 -21.03 9.10 -3.39
C ARG A 15 -19.62 9.12 -3.96
N PRO A 16 -19.38 8.53 -5.13
CA PRO A 16 -18.07 8.60 -5.80
C PRO A 16 -17.66 10.05 -6.12
N GLY A 17 -16.35 10.30 -6.18
CA GLY A 17 -15.77 11.58 -6.54
C GLY A 17 -16.12 12.75 -5.62
N THR A 18 -16.61 12.48 -4.41
CA THR A 18 -17.20 13.48 -3.52
C THR A 18 -16.29 13.80 -2.35
N LYS A 19 -16.17 15.09 -2.01
CA LYS A 19 -15.45 15.53 -0.80
C LYS A 19 -16.35 15.39 0.42
N TYR A 20 -15.82 14.78 1.47
CA TYR A 20 -16.45 14.62 2.78
C TYR A 20 -15.60 15.28 3.85
N CYS A 21 -16.27 15.70 4.91
CA CYS A 21 -15.62 16.19 6.13
C CYS A 21 -15.91 15.23 7.27
N TYR A 22 -14.93 15.03 8.16
CA TYR A 22 -15.11 14.18 9.33
C TYR A 22 -14.40 14.73 10.56
N ARG A 23 -14.81 14.25 11.72
CA ARG A 23 -14.18 14.45 13.01
C ARG A 23 -14.17 13.13 13.78
N ILE A 24 -13.19 12.96 14.62
CA ILE A 24 -13.03 11.78 15.47
C ILE A 24 -13.30 12.18 16.90
N PHE A 25 -14.10 11.39 17.58
CA PHE A 25 -14.33 11.47 19.02
C PHE A 25 -13.99 10.11 19.63
N SER A 26 -13.14 10.09 20.66
CA SER A 26 -12.80 8.91 21.42
C SER A 26 -13.02 9.18 22.89
N GLN A 27 -13.69 8.27 23.57
CA GLN A 27 -13.93 8.36 24.99
C GLN A 27 -13.11 7.31 25.73
N GLU A 28 -12.32 7.78 26.68
CA GLU A 28 -11.51 6.93 27.53
C GLU A 28 -12.41 6.05 28.41
N VAL A 29 -12.08 4.78 28.53
CA VAL A 29 -12.68 3.85 29.49
C VAL A 29 -11.68 3.64 30.61
N LEU A 30 -12.00 4.12 31.80
CA LEU A 30 -11.15 3.98 32.99
C LEU A 30 -11.33 2.61 33.66
N GLU A 31 -12.57 2.16 33.75
CA GLU A 31 -12.90 0.90 34.39
C GLU A 31 -14.16 0.29 33.78
N TRP A 32 -14.18 -1.01 33.61
CA TRP A 32 -15.37 -1.76 33.25
C TRP A 32 -15.69 -2.78 34.35
N LYS A 33 -16.74 -2.48 35.12
CA LYS A 33 -17.29 -3.39 36.13
C LYS A 33 -18.30 -4.34 35.49
N HIS A 34 -18.64 -5.39 36.23
CA HIS A 34 -19.63 -6.36 35.78
C HIS A 34 -20.92 -5.74 35.26
N GLY A 35 -21.41 -6.23 34.13
CA GLY A 35 -22.58 -5.72 33.45
C GLY A 35 -22.31 -4.43 32.67
N ASP A 36 -23.27 -3.50 32.70
CA ASP A 36 -23.24 -2.24 31.92
C ASP A 36 -22.57 -1.08 32.68
N ASN A 37 -21.92 -1.36 33.82
CA ASN A 37 -21.26 -0.32 34.61
C ASN A 37 -19.89 0.02 34.05
N VAL A 38 -19.80 1.09 33.27
CA VAL A 38 -18.55 1.60 32.70
C VAL A 38 -18.25 2.96 33.33
N LEU A 39 -17.04 3.09 33.89
CA LEU A 39 -16.51 4.38 34.31
C LEU A 39 -15.73 4.99 33.13
N TYR A 40 -16.27 6.09 32.59
CA TYR A 40 -15.63 6.82 31.52
C TYR A 40 -14.71 7.91 32.04
N GLY A 41 -13.60 8.12 31.39
CA GLY A 41 -12.68 9.24 31.59
C GLY A 41 -13.01 10.40 30.65
N ARG A 42 -11.97 11.10 30.21
CA ARG A 42 -12.10 12.25 29.33
C ARG A 42 -12.45 11.85 27.90
N THR A 43 -13.14 12.75 27.20
CA THR A 43 -13.34 12.66 25.77
C THR A 43 -12.21 13.39 25.05
N VAL A 44 -11.55 12.69 24.09
CA VAL A 44 -10.58 13.27 23.18
C VAL A 44 -11.25 13.44 21.83
N ALA A 45 -11.17 14.63 21.25
CA ALA A 45 -11.76 14.94 19.96
C ALA A 45 -10.73 15.61 19.03
N SER A 46 -10.91 15.46 17.73
CA SER A 46 -10.06 16.08 16.70
C SER A 46 -10.24 17.60 16.65
N ASN A 47 -9.88 18.28 17.73
CA ASN A 47 -9.77 19.73 17.91
C ASN A 47 -10.98 20.52 17.35
N VAL A 48 -12.20 20.19 17.79
CA VAL A 48 -13.48 20.66 17.24
C VAL A 48 -13.67 22.17 17.24
N TYR A 49 -12.97 22.91 18.10
CA TYR A 49 -13.17 24.36 18.25
C TYR A 49 -12.09 25.20 17.56
N LYS A 50 -10.94 24.65 17.27
CA LYS A 50 -9.76 25.40 16.80
C LYS A 50 -9.31 25.04 15.38
N ARG A 51 -9.74 23.93 14.84
CA ARG A 51 -9.34 23.46 13.50
C ARG A 51 -10.55 23.14 12.64
N ALA A 52 -10.41 23.34 11.34
CA ALA A 52 -11.35 22.81 10.37
C ALA A 52 -11.46 21.27 10.51
N PRO A 53 -12.61 20.68 10.18
CA PRO A 53 -12.72 19.23 10.12
C PRO A 53 -11.73 18.66 9.10
N PHE A 54 -11.28 17.43 9.34
CA PHE A 54 -10.54 16.67 8.34
C PHE A 54 -11.40 16.44 7.10
N ARG A 55 -10.78 16.30 5.94
CA ARG A 55 -11.45 16.12 4.66
C ARG A 55 -10.83 14.95 3.93
N PHE A 56 -11.65 14.23 3.20
CA PHE A 56 -11.17 13.26 2.22
C PHE A 56 -12.06 13.29 0.98
N ARG A 57 -11.59 12.74 -0.11
CA ARG A 57 -12.35 12.57 -1.33
C ARG A 57 -12.49 11.09 -1.64
N THR A 58 -13.71 10.65 -1.96
CA THR A 58 -13.93 9.30 -2.48
C THR A 58 -13.40 9.18 -3.90
N PHE A 59 -12.95 8.00 -4.28
CA PHE A 59 -12.50 7.73 -5.63
C PHE A 59 -13.63 7.95 -6.65
N PRO A 60 -13.31 8.41 -7.87
CA PRO A 60 -14.30 8.53 -8.94
C PRO A 60 -14.85 7.16 -9.32
N ALA A 61 -16.05 7.12 -9.92
CA ALA A 61 -16.66 5.87 -10.40
C ALA A 61 -16.08 5.44 -11.76
N THR A 62 -15.71 6.40 -12.60
CA THR A 62 -15.27 6.23 -13.98
C THR A 62 -14.11 7.17 -14.31
N GLY A 63 -13.51 6.99 -15.48
CA GLY A 63 -12.38 7.78 -15.96
C GLY A 63 -11.04 7.15 -15.59
N THR A 64 -10.00 7.52 -16.31
CA THR A 64 -8.62 7.04 -16.12
C THR A 64 -7.75 8.03 -15.37
N ASP A 65 -8.24 9.25 -15.13
CA ASP A 65 -7.49 10.26 -14.41
C ASP A 65 -7.31 9.82 -12.96
N CYS A 66 -6.06 9.60 -12.58
CA CYS A 66 -5.67 9.15 -11.25
C CYS A 66 -4.25 9.62 -10.96
N SER A 67 -4.04 10.24 -9.82
CA SER A 67 -2.71 10.68 -9.38
C SER A 67 -2.37 10.08 -8.02
N PHE A 68 -1.18 9.52 -7.88
CA PHE A 68 -0.74 8.91 -6.64
C PHE A 68 0.76 9.02 -6.42
N VAL A 69 1.14 8.87 -5.16
CA VAL A 69 2.53 8.82 -4.70
C VAL A 69 2.83 7.40 -4.22
N ILE A 70 4.04 6.89 -4.50
CA ILE A 70 4.50 5.59 -4.00
C ILE A 70 5.72 5.83 -3.11
N LEU A 71 5.67 5.26 -1.90
CA LEU A 71 6.76 5.17 -0.93
C LEU A 71 7.04 3.70 -0.64
N ASN A 72 8.30 3.35 -0.42
CA ASN A 72 8.75 2.01 -0.10
C ASN A 72 10.11 2.04 0.59
N ASP A 73 10.52 0.95 1.23
CA ASP A 73 11.87 0.75 1.79
C ASP A 73 12.27 1.84 2.81
N ILE A 74 11.31 2.29 3.60
CA ILE A 74 11.57 3.28 4.67
C ILE A 74 12.31 2.65 5.85
N HIS A 75 12.03 1.39 6.17
CA HIS A 75 12.71 0.64 7.23
C HIS A 75 12.77 1.36 8.58
N GLY A 76 11.65 1.95 8.99
CA GLY A 76 11.54 2.65 10.27
C GLY A 76 12.20 4.02 10.33
N ARG A 77 12.70 4.54 9.21
CA ARG A 77 13.32 5.88 9.13
C ARG A 77 12.27 6.96 8.90
N ALA A 78 11.40 7.17 9.89
CA ALA A 78 10.29 8.12 9.79
C ALA A 78 10.73 9.57 9.52
N ASP A 79 11.89 9.97 10.04
CA ASP A 79 12.46 11.32 9.79
C ASP A 79 12.89 11.46 8.32
N ASP A 80 13.54 10.44 7.75
CA ASP A 80 13.91 10.41 6.33
C ASP A 80 12.66 10.48 5.44
N MET A 81 11.61 9.71 5.79
CA MET A 81 10.32 9.77 5.10
C MET A 81 9.72 11.17 5.17
N THR A 82 9.76 11.82 6.31
CA THR A 82 9.23 13.17 6.51
C THR A 82 9.98 14.19 5.66
N GLU A 83 11.31 14.11 5.64
CA GLU A 83 12.14 14.99 4.81
C GLU A 83 11.91 14.76 3.32
N LEU A 84 11.85 13.50 2.89
CA LEU A 84 11.60 13.14 1.50
C LEU A 84 10.24 13.66 1.00
N CYS A 85 9.24 13.66 1.87
CA CYS A 85 7.86 14.04 1.54
C CYS A 85 7.58 15.54 1.70
N ARG A 86 8.51 16.34 2.18
CA ARG A 86 8.31 17.76 2.55
C ARG A 86 7.66 18.58 1.43
N GLU A 87 8.07 18.36 0.18
CA GLU A 87 7.61 19.14 -0.98
C GLU A 87 6.35 18.58 -1.65
N ILE A 88 5.78 17.49 -1.11
CA ILE A 88 4.62 16.86 -1.71
C ILE A 88 3.34 17.58 -1.27
N ASN A 89 2.56 18.05 -2.23
CA ASN A 89 1.19 18.49 -1.99
C ASN A 89 0.24 17.29 -2.08
N PHE A 90 0.11 16.54 -1.00
CA PHE A 90 -0.71 15.32 -0.96
C PHE A 90 -2.18 15.55 -1.32
N GLY A 91 -2.74 16.72 -1.06
CA GLY A 91 -4.12 17.06 -1.45
C GLY A 91 -4.40 17.08 -2.95
N LYS A 92 -3.35 16.98 -3.79
CA LYS A 92 -3.46 16.85 -5.25
C LYS A 92 -3.45 15.39 -5.72
N HIS A 93 -3.24 14.44 -4.83
CA HIS A 93 -3.17 13.01 -5.14
C HIS A 93 -4.41 12.28 -4.62
N ASP A 94 -4.84 11.26 -5.33
CA ASP A 94 -6.00 10.45 -4.94
C ASP A 94 -5.66 9.50 -3.79
N PHE A 95 -4.42 9.02 -3.73
CA PHE A 95 -3.93 8.17 -2.64
C PHE A 95 -2.41 8.16 -2.55
N VAL A 96 -1.90 7.68 -1.42
CA VAL A 96 -0.51 7.28 -1.26
C VAL A 96 -0.44 5.76 -1.19
N MET A 97 0.45 5.18 -2.00
CA MET A 97 0.76 3.76 -1.97
C MET A 97 2.01 3.53 -1.12
N LEU A 98 1.87 2.81 -0.02
CA LEU A 98 2.99 2.28 0.75
C LEU A 98 3.29 0.88 0.19
N ASN A 99 4.37 0.75 -0.56
CA ASN A 99 4.67 -0.47 -1.33
C ASN A 99 5.75 -1.32 -0.68
N GLY A 100 5.59 -1.59 0.62
CA GLY A 100 6.41 -2.52 1.38
C GLY A 100 7.68 -1.96 1.99
N ASP A 101 8.19 -2.71 2.96
CA ASP A 101 9.40 -2.43 3.73
C ASP A 101 9.36 -1.04 4.42
N MET A 102 8.20 -0.68 4.96
CA MET A 102 8.04 0.53 5.77
C MET A 102 8.67 0.36 7.14
N SER A 103 8.68 -0.87 7.68
CA SER A 103 9.41 -1.30 8.89
C SER A 103 10.43 -2.39 8.54
N SER A 104 11.50 -2.53 9.34
CA SER A 104 12.47 -3.63 9.18
C SER A 104 12.02 -4.93 9.83
N SER A 105 11.21 -4.85 10.87
CA SER A 105 10.49 -5.91 11.56
C SER A 105 9.38 -5.28 12.39
N ILE A 106 8.41 -6.05 12.86
CA ILE A 106 7.31 -5.51 13.68
C ILE A 106 7.26 -6.28 15.00
N GLU A 107 7.89 -5.72 16.04
CA GLU A 107 7.98 -6.36 17.35
C GLU A 107 6.81 -5.99 18.26
N ASN A 108 6.22 -4.81 18.09
CA ASN A 108 5.11 -4.30 18.89
C ASN A 108 4.38 -3.15 18.19
N GLU A 109 3.24 -2.75 18.73
CA GLU A 109 2.41 -1.66 18.22
C GLU A 109 3.13 -0.31 18.21
N GLU A 110 3.86 0.01 19.29
CA GLU A 110 4.56 1.29 19.43
C GLU A 110 5.61 1.48 18.32
N GLN A 111 6.33 0.40 18.00
CA GLN A 111 7.29 0.41 16.89
C GLN A 111 6.60 0.68 15.56
N LEU A 112 5.49 0.00 15.27
CA LEU A 112 4.74 0.18 14.04
C LEU A 112 4.30 1.64 13.84
N PHE A 113 3.84 2.29 14.91
CA PHE A 113 3.46 3.70 14.87
C PHE A 113 4.67 4.60 14.65
N ARG A 114 5.74 4.40 15.42
CA ARG A 114 6.98 5.18 15.33
C ARG A 114 7.64 5.06 13.95
N ASP A 115 7.66 3.85 13.38
CA ASP A 115 8.41 3.55 12.17
C ASP A 115 7.84 4.27 10.93
N PHE A 116 6.50 4.41 10.82
CA PHE A 116 5.91 5.10 9.66
C PHE A 116 4.46 5.59 9.84
N ILE A 117 3.65 5.01 10.76
CA ILE A 117 2.23 5.39 10.84
C ILE A 117 2.09 6.83 11.32
N ASP A 118 2.80 7.23 12.38
CA ASP A 118 2.74 8.60 12.92
C ASP A 118 3.20 9.62 11.88
N ALA A 119 4.28 9.33 11.15
CA ALA A 119 4.75 10.18 10.06
C ALA A 119 3.68 10.29 8.95
N SER A 120 3.07 9.18 8.54
CA SER A 120 2.00 9.16 7.55
C SER A 120 0.80 9.99 7.99
N VAL A 121 0.35 9.85 9.24
CA VAL A 121 -0.78 10.62 9.81
C VAL A 121 -0.48 12.11 9.84
N ASN A 122 0.72 12.49 10.23
CA ASN A 122 1.14 13.88 10.31
C ASN A 122 1.30 14.53 8.94
N LEU A 123 1.73 13.78 7.93
CA LEU A 123 1.97 14.28 6.58
C LEU A 123 0.69 14.31 5.73
N TYR A 124 -0.11 13.22 5.72
CA TYR A 124 -1.21 13.09 4.75
C TYR A 124 -2.37 12.18 5.15
N ALA A 125 -2.14 11.12 5.92
CA ALA A 125 -3.11 10.03 6.08
C ALA A 125 -4.41 10.44 6.77
N SER A 126 -4.42 11.60 7.43
CA SER A 126 -5.65 12.20 7.96
C SER A 126 -6.62 12.67 6.85
N GLU A 127 -6.14 12.93 5.61
CA GLU A 127 -6.96 13.50 4.54
C GLU A 127 -6.77 12.78 3.18
N THR A 128 -5.60 12.19 2.93
CA THR A 128 -5.31 11.43 1.70
C THR A 128 -5.29 9.94 2.02
N PRO A 129 -6.07 9.12 1.31
CA PRO A 129 -6.14 7.68 1.55
C PRO A 129 -4.79 6.98 1.38
N ILE A 130 -4.56 5.92 2.17
CA ILE A 130 -3.46 4.98 2.00
C ILE A 130 -3.98 3.73 1.29
N LEU A 131 -3.24 3.25 0.28
CA LEU A 131 -3.21 1.86 -0.12
C LEU A 131 -1.91 1.25 0.41
N TYR A 132 -2.00 0.07 0.97
CA TYR A 132 -0.87 -0.59 1.61
C TYR A 132 -0.59 -1.94 0.97
N ASN A 133 0.67 -2.18 0.68
CA ASN A 133 1.20 -3.46 0.23
C ASN A 133 2.33 -3.88 1.16
N ARG A 134 2.30 -5.11 1.66
CA ARG A 134 3.33 -5.62 2.56
C ARG A 134 4.62 -5.93 1.78
N GLY A 135 5.77 -5.56 2.34
CA GLY A 135 7.07 -6.05 1.89
C GLY A 135 7.48 -7.32 2.64
N ASN A 136 8.66 -7.84 2.34
CA ASN A 136 9.17 -9.03 3.03
C ASN A 136 9.57 -8.73 4.47
N HIS A 137 9.99 -7.52 4.78
CA HIS A 137 10.38 -7.15 6.13
C HIS A 137 9.19 -7.07 7.11
N GLU A 138 8.00 -6.71 6.65
CA GLU A 138 6.80 -6.70 7.50
C GLU A 138 6.24 -8.11 7.79
N THR A 139 6.85 -9.16 7.30
CA THR A 139 6.54 -10.52 7.70
C THR A 139 7.27 -10.94 8.98
N ARG A 140 8.25 -10.14 9.42
CA ARG A 140 9.18 -10.41 10.53
C ARG A 140 8.71 -9.73 11.82
N GLY A 141 9.03 -10.37 12.95
CA GLY A 141 8.71 -9.89 14.30
C GLY A 141 7.40 -10.48 14.85
N VAL A 142 7.32 -10.53 16.17
CA VAL A 142 6.22 -11.19 16.89
C VAL A 142 4.86 -10.49 16.73
N PHE A 143 4.85 -9.25 16.26
CA PHE A 143 3.63 -8.47 16.03
C PHE A 143 3.22 -8.42 14.55
N ALA A 144 4.00 -9.02 13.65
CA ALA A 144 3.75 -9.00 12.20
C ALA A 144 2.36 -9.51 11.80
N ASP A 145 1.84 -10.53 12.47
CA ASP A 145 0.51 -11.09 12.25
C ASP A 145 -0.64 -10.10 12.56
N ARG A 146 -0.33 -9.02 13.30
CA ARG A 146 -1.33 -8.00 13.64
C ARG A 146 -1.39 -6.86 12.62
N LEU A 147 -0.51 -6.84 11.62
CA LEU A 147 -0.43 -5.77 10.63
C LEU A 147 -1.75 -5.55 9.88
N HIS A 148 -2.47 -6.62 9.56
CA HIS A 148 -3.76 -6.53 8.87
C HIS A 148 -4.87 -5.83 9.69
N ASP A 149 -4.72 -5.72 11.01
CA ASP A 149 -5.65 -4.96 11.87
C ASP A 149 -5.57 -3.45 11.59
N TYR A 150 -4.40 -2.97 11.15
CA TYR A 150 -4.11 -1.56 10.84
C TYR A 150 -4.40 -1.23 9.38
N PHE A 151 -4.18 -2.18 8.48
CA PHE A 151 -4.43 -2.05 7.04
C PHE A 151 -5.41 -3.12 6.55
N PRO A 152 -6.69 -3.06 7.02
CA PRO A 152 -7.65 -4.11 6.72
C PRO A 152 -8.03 -4.11 5.23
N THR A 153 -8.01 -5.27 4.62
CA THR A 153 -8.48 -5.51 3.26
C THR A 153 -9.89 -6.11 3.27
N ARG A 154 -10.56 -6.10 2.11
CA ARG A 154 -11.92 -6.65 2.02
C ARG A 154 -11.98 -8.16 2.15
N ASN A 155 -10.92 -8.85 1.77
CA ASN A 155 -10.83 -10.32 1.78
C ASN A 155 -10.09 -10.87 3.00
N GLY A 156 -9.59 -10.01 3.91
CA GLY A 156 -8.81 -10.41 5.09
C GLY A 156 -7.42 -10.96 4.76
N ARG A 157 -6.92 -10.72 3.52
CA ARG A 157 -5.57 -11.10 3.07
C ARG A 157 -4.75 -9.85 2.82
N HIS A 158 -3.44 -9.96 2.69
CA HIS A 158 -2.56 -8.83 2.36
C HIS A 158 -2.56 -8.46 0.86
N TYR A 159 -3.22 -9.25 0.02
CA TYR A 159 -3.39 -8.98 -1.41
C TYR A 159 -4.85 -8.63 -1.74
N GLN A 160 -5.04 -7.75 -2.70
CA GLN A 160 -6.37 -7.31 -3.09
C GLN A 160 -6.43 -6.69 -4.50
N LEU A 161 -7.63 -6.60 -5.05
CA LEU A 161 -7.95 -5.83 -6.24
C LEU A 161 -8.68 -4.55 -5.81
N CYS A 162 -8.11 -3.40 -6.17
CA CYS A 162 -8.68 -2.08 -5.94
C CYS A 162 -9.05 -1.41 -7.26
N LYS A 163 -10.02 -0.48 -7.22
CA LYS A 163 -10.43 0.30 -8.39
C LYS A 163 -10.51 1.78 -8.06
N VAL A 164 -9.88 2.61 -8.91
CA VAL A 164 -10.02 4.07 -8.89
C VAL A 164 -10.46 4.49 -10.29
N GLY A 165 -11.66 5.02 -10.41
CA GLY A 165 -12.25 5.27 -11.72
C GLY A 165 -12.37 3.99 -12.55
N SER A 166 -11.78 3.99 -13.72
CA SER A 166 -11.68 2.83 -14.62
C SER A 166 -10.32 2.13 -14.57
N VAL A 167 -9.44 2.52 -13.63
CA VAL A 167 -8.13 1.89 -13.41
C VAL A 167 -8.26 0.80 -12.34
N CYS A 168 -7.76 -0.40 -12.64
CA CYS A 168 -7.61 -1.48 -11.68
C CYS A 168 -6.17 -1.56 -11.17
N PHE A 169 -6.05 -1.75 -9.87
CA PHE A 169 -4.80 -1.93 -9.16
C PHE A 169 -4.80 -3.32 -8.51
N LEU A 170 -3.85 -4.16 -8.93
CA LEU A 170 -3.52 -5.40 -8.23
C LEU A 170 -2.47 -5.09 -7.18
N LEU A 171 -2.82 -5.25 -5.93
CA LEU A 171 -1.90 -5.20 -4.80
C LEU A 171 -1.56 -6.66 -4.45
N LEU A 172 -0.31 -7.05 -4.71
CA LEU A 172 0.17 -8.42 -4.52
C LEU A 172 1.16 -8.48 -3.36
N ASP A 173 1.08 -9.55 -2.58
CA ASP A 173 1.95 -9.76 -1.43
C ASP A 173 3.14 -10.63 -1.84
N CYS A 174 4.34 -10.19 -1.55
CA CYS A 174 5.53 -10.99 -1.84
C CYS A 174 5.76 -12.12 -0.83
N GLY A 175 5.19 -12.03 0.37
CA GLY A 175 5.64 -12.86 1.47
C GLY A 175 7.11 -12.57 1.80
N GLU A 176 7.84 -13.55 2.25
CA GLU A 176 9.27 -13.44 2.56
C GLU A 176 10.15 -13.79 1.36
N ASP A 177 11.37 -13.29 1.33
CA ASP A 177 12.31 -13.45 0.20
C ASP A 177 13.15 -14.72 0.28
N LYS A 178 13.37 -15.29 1.47
CA LYS A 178 14.11 -16.52 1.72
C LYS A 178 13.22 -17.77 1.64
N PRO A 179 13.77 -18.96 1.56
CA PRO A 179 13.00 -20.19 1.64
C PRO A 179 12.41 -20.40 3.04
N ASP A 180 11.27 -21.10 3.12
CA ASP A 180 10.57 -21.39 4.40
C ASP A 180 11.46 -22.16 5.40
N THR A 181 12.49 -22.84 4.89
CA THR A 181 13.49 -23.57 5.71
C THR A 181 14.61 -22.70 6.26
N ASP A 182 14.61 -21.39 5.96
CA ASP A 182 15.64 -20.49 6.48
C ASP A 182 15.60 -20.41 7.99
N ILE A 183 16.79 -20.37 8.61
CA ILE A 183 16.94 -20.36 10.07
C ILE A 183 16.30 -19.13 10.72
N GLU A 184 16.19 -18.02 10.01
CA GLU A 184 15.56 -16.79 10.51
C GLU A 184 14.09 -16.99 10.88
N TYR A 185 13.41 -17.98 10.28
CA TYR A 185 11.98 -18.19 10.52
C TYR A 185 11.68 -19.26 11.57
N GLY A 186 12.71 -19.90 12.12
CA GLY A 186 12.56 -20.89 13.18
C GLY A 186 11.65 -22.07 12.82
N GLY A 187 11.46 -22.36 11.54
CA GLY A 187 10.55 -23.41 11.06
C GLY A 187 9.05 -23.04 11.10
N LEU A 188 8.73 -21.76 11.28
CA LEU A 188 7.35 -21.28 11.37
C LEU A 188 6.82 -20.68 10.05
N ALA A 189 7.67 -20.50 9.04
CA ALA A 189 7.27 -19.94 7.74
C ALA A 189 6.57 -20.99 6.86
N ASP A 190 5.56 -20.52 6.10
CA ASP A 190 4.88 -21.30 5.05
C ASP A 190 4.51 -20.36 3.88
N TYR A 191 5.44 -19.50 3.48
CA TYR A 191 5.22 -18.50 2.43
C TYR A 191 5.11 -19.12 1.04
N ASP A 192 5.68 -20.28 0.81
CA ASP A 192 5.51 -20.99 -0.45
C ASP A 192 4.07 -21.48 -0.65
N ALA A 193 3.41 -21.97 0.39
CA ALA A 193 1.99 -22.31 0.33
C ALA A 193 1.11 -21.05 0.21
N TYR A 194 1.45 -20.02 0.96
CA TYR A 194 0.78 -18.73 0.90
C TYR A 194 0.80 -18.11 -0.51
N ARG A 195 1.95 -18.08 -1.20
CA ARG A 195 2.07 -17.59 -2.58
C ARG A 195 1.27 -18.44 -3.57
N ARG A 196 1.19 -19.76 -3.36
CA ARG A 196 0.32 -20.64 -4.18
C ARG A 196 -1.16 -20.30 -3.98
N GLU A 197 -1.61 -20.06 -2.75
CA GLU A 197 -2.97 -19.59 -2.46
C GLU A 197 -3.26 -18.24 -3.14
N GLU A 198 -2.33 -17.30 -3.04
CA GLU A 198 -2.45 -16.01 -3.71
C GLU A 198 -2.47 -16.15 -5.23
N CYS A 199 -1.67 -17.03 -5.80
CA CYS A 199 -1.69 -17.34 -7.23
C CYS A 199 -3.07 -17.79 -7.71
N GLU A 200 -3.75 -18.66 -6.96
CA GLU A 200 -5.11 -19.08 -7.26
C GLU A 200 -6.12 -17.91 -7.15
N TRP A 201 -5.94 -17.04 -6.18
CA TRP A 201 -6.72 -15.80 -6.10
C TRP A 201 -6.43 -14.87 -7.29
N LEU A 202 -5.18 -14.71 -7.68
CA LEU A 202 -4.77 -13.86 -8.81
C LEU A 202 -5.42 -14.32 -10.10
N ARG A 203 -5.48 -15.64 -10.39
CA ARG A 203 -6.20 -16.21 -11.54
C ARG A 203 -7.66 -15.77 -11.57
N ARG A 204 -8.34 -15.84 -10.42
CA ARG A 204 -9.74 -15.39 -10.29
C ARG A 204 -9.88 -13.87 -10.42
N ALA A 205 -8.94 -13.11 -9.85
CA ALA A 205 -8.95 -11.65 -9.88
C ALA A 205 -8.83 -11.12 -11.32
N VAL A 206 -7.88 -11.64 -12.11
CA VAL A 206 -7.71 -11.22 -13.51
C VAL A 206 -8.84 -11.70 -14.42
N ALA A 207 -9.53 -12.79 -14.06
CA ALA A 207 -10.71 -13.27 -14.77
C ALA A 207 -12.00 -12.52 -14.42
N SER A 208 -11.98 -11.68 -13.37
CA SER A 208 -13.17 -10.93 -12.93
C SER A 208 -13.61 -9.90 -13.95
N GLU A 209 -14.92 -9.63 -13.99
CA GLU A 209 -15.48 -8.59 -14.85
C GLU A 209 -14.87 -7.21 -14.55
N THR A 210 -14.66 -6.90 -13.27
CA THR A 210 -14.05 -5.65 -12.82
C THR A 210 -12.66 -5.45 -13.45
N PHE A 211 -11.83 -6.49 -13.47
CA PHE A 211 -10.50 -6.41 -14.02
C PHE A 211 -10.50 -6.37 -15.55
N ARG A 212 -11.31 -7.24 -16.19
CA ARG A 212 -11.39 -7.30 -17.66
C ARG A 212 -11.90 -6.01 -18.30
N ASN A 213 -12.84 -5.34 -17.63
CA ASN A 213 -13.43 -4.08 -18.12
C ASN A 213 -12.62 -2.84 -17.71
N ALA A 214 -11.49 -3.01 -17.05
CA ALA A 214 -10.63 -1.89 -16.70
C ALA A 214 -9.96 -1.27 -17.92
N SER A 215 -9.90 0.06 -17.96
CA SER A 215 -9.19 0.81 -19.01
C SER A 215 -7.68 0.77 -18.80
N ALA A 216 -7.22 0.57 -17.58
CA ALA A 216 -5.81 0.39 -17.25
C ALA A 216 -5.66 -0.59 -16.08
N ARG A 217 -4.53 -1.30 -16.06
CA ARG A 217 -4.19 -2.32 -15.08
C ARG A 217 -2.79 -2.08 -14.56
N VAL A 218 -2.69 -1.80 -13.27
CA VAL A 218 -1.44 -1.48 -12.58
C VAL A 218 -1.19 -2.55 -11.53
N VAL A 219 0.05 -3.01 -11.40
CA VAL A 219 0.48 -3.98 -10.39
C VAL A 219 1.38 -3.29 -9.39
N PHE A 220 1.12 -3.51 -8.11
CA PHE A 220 2.03 -3.25 -7.01
C PHE A 220 2.47 -4.59 -6.42
N LEU A 221 3.77 -4.82 -6.38
CA LEU A 221 4.40 -5.96 -5.73
C LEU A 221 5.76 -5.50 -5.24
N HIS A 222 6.04 -5.66 -3.96
CA HIS A 222 7.25 -5.12 -3.37
C HIS A 222 8.51 -5.71 -4.02
N ILE A 223 8.62 -7.04 -4.11
CA ILE A 223 9.73 -7.72 -4.80
C ILE A 223 9.49 -7.70 -6.32
N PRO A 224 10.42 -7.15 -7.13
CA PRO A 224 10.25 -7.11 -8.58
C PRO A 224 10.30 -8.51 -9.20
N LEU A 225 9.50 -8.72 -10.26
CA LEU A 225 9.48 -9.98 -11.01
C LEU A 225 10.60 -10.07 -12.06
N ASP A 226 11.26 -8.95 -12.34
CA ASP A 226 12.40 -8.89 -13.25
C ASP A 226 13.72 -8.88 -12.44
N GLY A 227 14.59 -9.83 -12.70
CA GLY A 227 15.83 -10.03 -11.94
C GLY A 227 15.60 -10.74 -10.61
N GLY A 228 16.63 -10.71 -9.77
CA GLY A 228 16.63 -11.38 -8.47
C GLY A 228 16.87 -12.89 -8.58
N THR A 229 17.67 -13.40 -7.64
CA THR A 229 18.04 -14.82 -7.59
C THR A 229 17.61 -15.52 -6.30
N TRP A 230 16.98 -14.76 -5.40
CA TRP A 230 16.50 -15.27 -4.12
C TRP A 230 15.29 -16.19 -4.32
N HIS A 231 15.05 -17.06 -3.36
CA HIS A 231 13.97 -18.04 -3.43
C HIS A 231 12.60 -17.37 -3.67
N GLY A 232 12.27 -16.35 -2.88
CA GLY A 232 11.01 -15.64 -3.01
C GLY A 232 10.82 -14.98 -4.38
N SER A 233 11.85 -14.32 -4.91
CA SER A 233 11.82 -13.72 -6.25
C SER A 233 11.54 -14.76 -7.34
N ASN A 234 12.25 -15.90 -7.28
CA ASN A 234 12.06 -16.99 -8.24
C ASN A 234 10.68 -17.64 -8.11
N HIS A 235 10.20 -17.82 -6.89
CA HIS A 235 8.89 -18.43 -6.65
C HIS A 235 7.76 -17.53 -7.13
N LEU A 236 7.82 -16.22 -6.85
CA LEU A 236 6.88 -15.21 -7.34
C LEU A 236 6.87 -15.17 -8.88
N ARG A 237 8.05 -15.15 -9.50
CA ARG A 237 8.19 -15.16 -10.97
C ARG A 237 7.51 -16.38 -11.57
N ASN A 238 7.79 -17.56 -11.05
CA ASN A 238 7.23 -18.81 -11.56
C ASN A 238 5.70 -18.88 -11.42
N LEU A 239 5.14 -18.32 -10.35
CA LEU A 239 3.70 -18.38 -10.06
C LEU A 239 2.91 -17.24 -10.74
N PHE A 240 3.39 -16.00 -10.63
CA PHE A 240 2.59 -14.82 -10.98
C PHE A 240 2.85 -14.35 -12.42
N LEU A 241 4.10 -14.42 -12.89
CA LEU A 241 4.46 -13.86 -14.18
C LEU A 241 3.68 -14.45 -15.37
N PRO A 242 3.43 -15.78 -15.45
CA PRO A 242 2.63 -16.34 -16.54
C PRO A 242 1.21 -15.76 -16.58
N ILE A 243 0.60 -15.49 -15.42
CA ILE A 243 -0.74 -14.91 -15.32
C ILE A 243 -0.71 -13.44 -15.72
N LEU A 244 0.24 -12.67 -15.18
CA LEU A 244 0.34 -11.23 -15.42
C LEU A 244 0.70 -10.92 -16.88
N ASN A 245 1.52 -11.73 -17.52
CA ASN A 245 1.87 -11.57 -18.94
C ASN A 245 0.65 -11.69 -19.87
N GLU A 246 -0.35 -12.47 -19.51
CA GLU A 246 -1.60 -12.63 -20.28
C GLU A 246 -2.71 -11.65 -19.82
N ALA A 247 -2.50 -10.97 -18.68
CA ALA A 247 -3.50 -10.10 -18.09
C ALA A 247 -3.58 -8.68 -18.70
N GLY A 248 -2.70 -8.34 -19.63
CA GLY A 248 -2.65 -7.01 -20.25
C GLY A 248 -2.29 -5.91 -19.25
N ILE A 249 -1.27 -6.15 -18.42
CA ILE A 249 -0.75 -5.18 -17.45
C ILE A 249 -0.11 -3.99 -18.20
N ASN A 250 -0.43 -2.77 -17.77
CA ASN A 250 0.17 -1.56 -18.31
C ASN A 250 1.52 -1.25 -17.67
N ILE A 251 1.64 -1.50 -16.36
CA ILE A 251 2.87 -1.22 -15.60
C ILE A 251 2.86 -1.93 -14.25
N MET A 252 4.04 -2.27 -13.76
CA MET A 252 4.30 -2.76 -12.40
C MET A 252 5.22 -1.82 -11.66
N PHE A 253 4.92 -1.59 -10.37
CA PHE A 253 5.76 -0.85 -9.44
C PHE A 253 6.28 -1.76 -8.33
N SER A 254 7.58 -1.64 -8.05
CA SER A 254 8.28 -2.43 -7.03
C SER A 254 9.26 -1.58 -6.22
N GLY A 255 9.78 -2.14 -5.14
CA GLY A 255 10.83 -1.62 -4.28
C GLY A 255 11.91 -2.65 -4.06
N HIS A 256 12.22 -2.99 -2.79
CA HIS A 256 13.07 -4.10 -2.34
C HIS A 256 14.57 -3.95 -2.62
N THR A 257 14.95 -3.48 -3.80
CA THR A 257 16.37 -3.40 -4.20
C THR A 257 17.11 -2.21 -3.63
N HIS A 258 16.40 -1.27 -3.00
CA HIS A 258 16.88 0.03 -2.51
C HIS A 258 17.49 0.93 -3.59
N ARG A 259 17.37 0.56 -4.85
CA ARG A 259 17.93 1.30 -5.99
C ARG A 259 16.88 1.48 -7.06
N TYR A 260 16.92 2.64 -7.71
CA TYR A 260 16.08 2.86 -8.86
C TYR A 260 16.47 1.90 -9.99
N GLY A 261 15.43 1.33 -10.63
CA GLY A 261 15.53 0.52 -11.83
C GLY A 261 14.35 0.76 -12.77
N PHE A 262 14.61 0.75 -14.05
CA PHE A 262 13.59 0.72 -15.08
C PHE A 262 13.86 -0.45 -16.02
N HIS A 263 12.91 -1.35 -16.10
CA HIS A 263 12.96 -2.55 -16.92
C HIS A 263 11.84 -2.44 -17.97
N PRO A 264 12.17 -2.15 -19.23
CA PRO A 264 11.16 -2.11 -20.30
C PRO A 264 10.58 -3.51 -20.53
N ALA A 265 9.37 -3.55 -21.08
CA ALA A 265 8.76 -4.82 -21.47
C ALA A 265 9.68 -5.59 -22.45
N ASN A 266 9.77 -6.90 -22.24
CA ASN A 266 10.59 -7.81 -23.04
C ASN A 266 9.84 -9.15 -23.23
N ASP A 267 10.50 -10.15 -23.83
CA ASP A 267 9.89 -11.46 -24.10
C ASP A 267 9.55 -12.24 -22.82
N GLU A 268 10.28 -12.04 -21.73
CA GLU A 268 10.04 -12.69 -20.46
C GLU A 268 8.97 -11.94 -19.64
N VAL A 269 9.12 -10.61 -19.49
CA VAL A 269 8.20 -9.74 -18.74
C VAL A 269 7.55 -8.77 -19.72
N ARG A 270 6.29 -9.02 -20.10
CA ARG A 270 5.59 -8.33 -21.20
C ARG A 270 5.03 -6.95 -20.84
N PHE A 271 5.43 -6.40 -19.71
CA PHE A 271 5.03 -5.07 -19.24
C PHE A 271 6.22 -4.36 -18.58
N PRO A 272 6.25 -3.03 -18.59
CA PRO A 272 7.33 -2.30 -17.94
C PRO A 272 7.26 -2.44 -16.42
N VAL A 273 8.43 -2.55 -15.77
CA VAL A 273 8.61 -2.59 -14.33
C VAL A 273 9.42 -1.37 -13.89
N VAL A 274 8.91 -0.61 -12.94
CA VAL A 274 9.63 0.50 -12.30
C VAL A 274 9.92 0.11 -10.86
N VAL A 275 11.20 0.02 -10.53
CA VAL A 275 11.68 -0.22 -9.18
C VAL A 275 12.07 1.11 -8.57
N ASN A 276 11.48 1.48 -7.43
CA ASN A 276 11.85 2.69 -6.71
C ASN A 276 12.99 2.42 -5.73
N GLY A 277 13.86 3.41 -5.55
CA GLY A 277 14.90 3.37 -4.51
C GLY A 277 14.38 3.82 -3.15
N ASN A 278 15.16 3.57 -2.10
CA ASN A 278 14.82 3.92 -0.72
C ASN A 278 15.07 5.39 -0.34
N GLN A 279 15.60 6.21 -1.27
CA GLN A 279 15.83 7.65 -1.10
C GLN A 279 15.03 8.48 -2.11
N SER A 280 13.95 7.91 -2.63
CA SER A 280 13.07 8.58 -3.59
C SER A 280 11.63 8.13 -3.41
N TYR A 281 10.71 8.93 -3.90
CA TYR A 281 9.33 8.52 -4.11
C TYR A 281 8.99 8.55 -5.60
N ILE A 282 7.98 7.79 -5.98
CA ILE A 282 7.40 7.89 -7.30
C ILE A 282 6.17 8.78 -7.23
N ARG A 283 6.07 9.75 -8.12
CA ARG A 283 4.82 10.39 -8.46
C ARG A 283 4.33 9.82 -9.78
N CYS A 284 3.12 9.31 -9.79
CA CYS A 284 2.46 8.79 -10.97
C CYS A 284 1.19 9.60 -11.24
N ASP A 285 1.10 10.14 -12.44
CA ASP A 285 -0.07 10.86 -12.95
C ASP A 285 -0.59 10.09 -14.19
N MET A 286 -1.78 9.52 -14.07
CA MET A 286 -2.50 8.87 -15.18
C MET A 286 -3.54 9.85 -15.69
N THR A 287 -3.47 10.19 -16.96
CA THR A 287 -4.39 11.16 -17.58
C THR A 287 -4.72 10.75 -19.02
N GLY A 288 -6.02 10.64 -19.32
CA GLY A 288 -6.47 10.32 -20.66
C GLY A 288 -5.94 8.97 -21.13
N ASP A 289 -4.95 9.00 -22.00
CA ASP A 289 -4.36 7.84 -22.68
C ASP A 289 -2.90 7.57 -22.29
N ARG A 290 -2.39 8.19 -21.21
CA ARG A 290 -0.98 8.05 -20.80
C ARG A 290 -0.79 7.93 -19.31
N ILE A 291 0.35 7.32 -18.93
CA ILE A 291 0.92 7.26 -17.60
C ILE A 291 2.20 8.08 -17.58
N ALA A 292 2.26 9.12 -16.77
CA ALA A 292 3.47 9.90 -16.54
C ALA A 292 4.04 9.61 -15.15
N ILE A 293 5.32 9.26 -15.09
CA ILE A 293 6.01 8.84 -13.86
C ILE A 293 7.20 9.75 -13.64
N ARG A 294 7.35 10.21 -12.41
CA ARG A 294 8.55 10.94 -11.96
C ARG A 294 9.11 10.26 -10.72
N ILE A 295 10.40 9.95 -10.77
CA ILE A 295 11.18 9.49 -9.62
C ILE A 295 11.78 10.75 -9.00
N VAL A 296 11.41 11.04 -7.77
CA VAL A 296 11.72 12.29 -7.10
C VAL A 296 12.50 12.01 -5.81
N GLY A 297 13.69 12.59 -5.73
CA GLY A 297 14.55 12.52 -4.55
C GLY A 297 14.35 13.68 -3.59
N PRO A 298 15.22 13.79 -2.56
CA PRO A 298 15.16 14.84 -1.56
C PRO A 298 15.13 16.24 -2.17
N GLY A 299 14.41 17.15 -1.52
CA GLY A 299 14.23 18.54 -1.99
C GLY A 299 13.39 18.65 -3.26
N GLY A 300 12.59 17.64 -3.59
CA GLY A 300 11.71 17.67 -4.76
C GLY A 300 12.43 17.54 -6.11
N ARG A 301 13.69 17.09 -6.12
CA ARG A 301 14.49 16.96 -7.34
C ARG A 301 14.04 15.74 -8.15
N VAL A 302 13.54 15.98 -9.36
CA VAL A 302 13.20 14.92 -10.31
C VAL A 302 14.48 14.30 -10.85
N ALA A 303 14.70 13.02 -10.56
CA ALA A 303 15.86 12.25 -11.01
C ALA A 303 15.59 11.55 -12.36
N HIS A 304 14.40 10.98 -12.51
CA HIS A 304 14.00 10.27 -13.74
C HIS A 304 12.55 10.56 -14.09
N THR A 305 12.23 10.47 -15.38
CA THR A 305 10.87 10.63 -15.89
C THR A 305 10.61 9.57 -16.96
N HIS A 306 9.42 8.97 -16.93
CA HIS A 306 8.94 8.04 -17.95
C HIS A 306 7.51 8.37 -18.33
N GLU A 307 7.19 8.14 -19.60
CA GLU A 307 5.82 8.23 -20.10
C GLU A 307 5.48 6.96 -20.90
N PHE A 308 4.29 6.44 -20.67
CA PHE A 308 3.76 5.25 -21.32
C PHE A 308 2.35 5.52 -21.83
N PRO A 309 1.98 5.01 -23.01
CA PRO A 309 0.60 5.02 -23.43
C PRO A 309 -0.24 4.06 -22.56
N LEU A 310 -1.46 4.44 -22.24
CA LEU A 310 -2.51 3.53 -21.80
C LEU A 310 -3.03 2.79 -23.04
N ARG A 311 -2.85 1.48 -23.06
CA ARG A 311 -3.29 0.61 -24.16
C ARG A 311 -4.60 -0.08 -23.82
#